data_57fb22966a6f6acf41efa15162f8b578
#
_entry.id   57fb22966a6f6acf41efa15162f8b578
#
_cell.length_a   1.000
_cell.length_b   1.000
_cell.length_c   1.000
_cell.angle_alpha   90.00
_cell.angle_beta   90.00
_cell.angle_gamma   90.00
#
_symmetry.space_group_name_H-M   'P 1'
#
loop_
_entity.id
_entity.type
_entity.pdbx_description
1 polymer ?
#
loop_
_entity_poly.entity_id
_entity_poly.type
_entity_poly.pdbx_seq_one_letter_code
_entity_poly.pdbx_strand_id
1 'polypeptide(L)'
;RYDSLIAGYLEKQVQGSEVKFPAILSLQFERVETLRYGENPHQQGAFYREMNAKEPAVSRGKILHGKAMSYNNFLDSNSALELVKEFEQTAVAIIKHNNPCGCALGATPVDAYVKARATDPVSAFGGVIAFNRPVDLAAAKEITSTFVEVVIAPGFAEDALAELKRKKDIRLLDVGPLSKATAEGYDLKKLVGGLIVQDRDLGTIKDIKALAVPTSRKPTEEEYAACAFAWVVCKHVKSNAIIYGRPGEIVGIGAGQMSRVDSVKLAVMKAQSPVKGCVMASDAFFPFRDGIDAAAEAGITCVIQPGGSIRDPEVTKAVDEHGMAMILTGMRHFRH
;
A
#
# COMPACT_ATOMS: atom_id res chain seq x y z
N ARG A 1 11.24 15.70 -28.05
CA ARG A 1 12.22 14.82 -27.34
C ARG A 1 13.61 15.43 -27.34
N TYR A 2 14.12 15.82 -28.50
CA TYR A 2 15.48 16.39 -28.59
C TYR A 2 15.59 17.72 -27.84
N ASP A 3 14.65 18.63 -28.05
CA ASP A 3 14.62 19.94 -27.40
C ASP A 3 14.49 19.85 -25.87
N SER A 4 13.72 18.90 -25.36
CA SER A 4 13.59 18.66 -23.90
C SER A 4 14.88 18.14 -23.27
N LEU A 5 15.63 17.29 -23.98
CA LEU A 5 16.92 16.79 -23.53
C LEU A 5 17.98 17.91 -23.53
N ILE A 6 17.95 18.76 -24.55
CA ILE A 6 18.84 19.93 -24.67
C ILE A 6 18.52 20.93 -23.54
N ALA A 7 17.24 21.25 -23.33
CA ALA A 7 16.84 22.18 -22.24
C ALA A 7 17.33 21.71 -20.88
N GLY A 8 17.12 20.43 -20.53
CA GLY A 8 17.61 19.86 -19.28
C GLY A 8 19.15 19.84 -19.17
N TYR A 9 19.86 19.57 -20.28
CA TYR A 9 21.31 19.63 -20.32
C TYR A 9 21.84 21.06 -20.12
N LEU A 10 21.23 22.03 -20.78
CA LEU A 10 21.63 23.44 -20.65
C LEU A 10 21.35 23.99 -19.25
N GLU A 11 20.21 23.63 -18.65
CA GLU A 11 19.86 24.01 -17.28
C GLU A 11 20.86 23.43 -16.27
N LYS A 12 21.28 22.17 -16.43
CA LYS A 12 22.34 21.54 -15.64
C LYS A 12 23.68 22.23 -15.79
N GLN A 13 24.05 22.68 -17.01
CA GLN A 13 25.29 23.43 -17.27
C GLN A 13 25.27 24.81 -16.60
N VAL A 14 24.14 25.50 -16.65
CA VAL A 14 23.99 26.85 -16.07
C VAL A 14 23.97 26.80 -14.54
N GLN A 15 23.33 25.78 -13.95
CA GLN A 15 23.17 25.69 -12.49
C GLN A 15 24.25 24.84 -11.80
N GLY A 16 25.14 24.17 -12.55
CA GLY A 16 26.23 23.36 -11.99
C GLY A 16 25.80 22.06 -11.32
N SER A 17 24.47 21.77 -11.26
CA SER A 17 23.91 20.56 -10.66
C SER A 17 22.58 20.20 -11.34
N GLU A 18 22.15 18.98 -11.18
CA GLU A 18 20.83 18.52 -11.65
C GLU A 18 19.72 19.13 -10.78
N VAL A 19 18.82 19.89 -11.42
CA VAL A 19 17.69 20.54 -10.76
C VAL A 19 16.55 19.54 -10.65
N LYS A 20 16.20 19.19 -9.44
CA LYS A 20 15.15 18.21 -9.15
C LYS A 20 13.77 18.64 -9.68
N PHE A 21 13.43 19.92 -9.52
CA PHE A 21 12.18 20.51 -10.01
C PHE A 21 12.52 21.66 -10.97
N PRO A 22 12.70 21.37 -12.29
CA PRO A 22 13.11 22.38 -13.26
C PRO A 22 12.00 23.41 -13.51
N ALA A 23 12.39 24.60 -13.99
CA ALA A 23 11.44 25.67 -14.31
C ALA A 23 10.39 25.25 -15.36
N ILE A 24 10.78 24.36 -16.29
CA ILE A 24 9.89 23.74 -17.26
C ILE A 24 10.03 22.22 -17.14
N LEU A 25 8.98 21.58 -16.64
CA LEU A 25 8.96 20.11 -16.52
C LEU A 25 8.49 19.46 -17.83
N SER A 26 9.33 18.60 -18.39
CA SER A 26 9.02 17.83 -19.60
C SER A 26 9.03 16.34 -19.27
N LEU A 27 7.87 15.68 -19.39
CA LEU A 27 7.69 14.25 -19.17
C LEU A 27 7.38 13.54 -20.47
N GLN A 28 7.94 12.35 -20.67
CA GLN A 28 7.75 11.56 -21.88
C GLN A 28 7.27 10.16 -21.54
N PHE A 29 6.12 9.81 -22.10
CA PHE A 29 5.49 8.50 -21.95
C PHE A 29 5.12 7.96 -23.33
N GLU A 30 5.33 6.68 -23.54
CA GLU A 30 4.91 5.95 -24.72
C GLU A 30 3.52 5.34 -24.48
N ARG A 31 2.58 5.55 -25.43
CA ARG A 31 1.27 4.89 -25.34
C ARG A 31 1.42 3.39 -25.60
N VAL A 32 1.05 2.59 -24.60
CA VAL A 32 1.02 1.13 -24.71
C VAL A 32 -0.25 0.66 -25.39
N GLU A 33 -1.41 1.15 -24.90
CA GLU A 33 -2.72 0.76 -25.46
C GLU A 33 -3.79 1.82 -25.20
N THR A 34 -4.85 1.78 -26.01
CA THR A 34 -6.09 2.50 -25.74
C THR A 34 -7.00 1.58 -24.92
N LEU A 35 -7.51 2.09 -23.80
CA LEU A 35 -8.37 1.33 -22.91
C LEU A 35 -9.82 1.36 -23.40
N ARG A 36 -10.61 0.38 -23.00
CA ARG A 36 -12.03 0.31 -23.34
C ARG A 36 -12.79 1.56 -22.91
N TYR A 37 -12.45 2.10 -21.73
CA TYR A 37 -12.92 3.35 -21.14
C TYR A 37 -11.97 3.79 -20.04
N GLY A 38 -12.12 4.98 -19.49
CA GLY A 38 -11.36 5.47 -18.35
C GLY A 38 -11.84 4.86 -17.04
N GLU A 39 -11.84 5.64 -15.96
CA GLU A 39 -12.37 5.20 -14.67
C GLU A 39 -13.88 4.87 -14.76
N ASN A 40 -14.59 5.65 -15.55
CA ASN A 40 -16.01 5.48 -15.80
C ASN A 40 -16.31 5.23 -17.30
N PRO A 41 -17.42 4.53 -17.64
CA PRO A 41 -17.73 4.13 -19.02
C PRO A 41 -17.85 5.27 -20.04
N HIS A 42 -18.20 6.48 -19.61
CA HIS A 42 -18.30 7.65 -20.47
C HIS A 42 -16.96 8.38 -20.71
N GLN A 43 -15.90 7.97 -20.04
CA GLN A 43 -14.57 8.56 -20.18
C GLN A 43 -13.71 7.73 -21.11
N GLN A 44 -13.00 8.37 -22.03
CA GLN A 44 -11.96 7.71 -22.82
C GLN A 44 -10.70 7.55 -21.96
N GLY A 45 -9.95 6.47 -22.16
CA GLY A 45 -8.72 6.19 -21.44
C GLY A 45 -7.66 5.57 -22.33
N ALA A 46 -6.40 5.76 -21.96
CA ALA A 46 -5.26 5.11 -22.57
C ALA A 46 -4.21 4.84 -21.49
N PHE A 47 -3.44 3.78 -21.70
CA PHE A 47 -2.33 3.43 -20.82
C PHE A 47 -1.00 3.83 -21.47
N TYR A 48 -0.17 4.49 -20.69
CA TYR A 48 1.15 4.95 -21.08
C TYR A 48 2.21 4.38 -20.13
N ARG A 49 3.42 4.17 -20.64
CA ARG A 49 4.59 3.77 -19.83
C ARG A 49 5.71 4.79 -19.94
N GLU A 50 6.49 4.93 -18.90
CA GLU A 50 7.76 5.63 -18.94
C GLU A 50 8.76 4.91 -19.83
N MET A 51 9.45 5.66 -20.72
CA MET A 51 10.36 5.08 -21.71
C MET A 51 11.59 4.42 -21.09
N ASN A 52 12.06 4.89 -19.93
CA ASN A 52 13.31 4.45 -19.31
C ASN A 52 13.09 3.84 -17.90
N ALA A 53 11.86 3.46 -17.54
CA ALA A 53 11.60 2.82 -16.26
C ALA A 53 12.43 1.54 -16.13
N LYS A 54 13.19 1.42 -15.03
CA LYS A 54 14.06 0.25 -14.75
C LYS A 54 13.45 -0.66 -13.69
N GLU A 55 12.59 -0.11 -12.86
CA GLU A 55 11.96 -0.78 -11.75
C GLU A 55 10.87 -1.75 -12.22
N PRO A 56 10.69 -2.94 -11.56
CA PRO A 56 9.53 -3.79 -11.79
C PRO A 56 8.24 -3.01 -11.56
N ALA A 57 7.40 -2.95 -12.58
CA ALA A 57 6.20 -2.14 -12.61
C ALA A 57 5.10 -2.79 -13.43
N VAL A 58 3.85 -2.45 -13.14
CA VAL A 58 2.68 -2.90 -13.90
C VAL A 58 2.81 -2.55 -15.39
N SER A 59 3.39 -1.39 -15.70
CA SER A 59 3.61 -0.93 -17.06
C SER A 59 4.60 -1.75 -17.88
N ARG A 60 5.38 -2.62 -17.24
CA ARG A 60 6.37 -3.52 -17.86
C ARG A 60 5.98 -4.98 -17.73
N GLY A 61 4.91 -5.27 -16.99
CA GLY A 61 4.43 -6.62 -16.80
C GLY A 61 3.90 -7.26 -18.09
N LYS A 62 4.04 -8.57 -18.17
CA LYS A 62 3.51 -9.39 -19.27
C LYS A 62 2.17 -10.00 -18.87
N ILE A 63 1.11 -9.69 -19.59
CA ILE A 63 -0.20 -10.34 -19.41
C ILE A 63 -0.12 -11.74 -20.01
N LEU A 64 -0.25 -12.75 -19.16
CA LEU A 64 -0.16 -14.17 -19.54
C LEU A 64 -1.51 -14.79 -19.89
N HIS A 65 -2.61 -14.21 -19.39
CA HIS A 65 -3.96 -14.73 -19.55
C HIS A 65 -5.03 -13.70 -19.19
N GLY A 66 -6.27 -13.94 -19.66
CA GLY A 66 -7.48 -13.24 -19.26
C GLY A 66 -7.90 -12.12 -20.21
N LYS A 67 -8.89 -11.35 -19.75
CA LYS A 67 -9.39 -10.17 -20.47
C LYS A 67 -8.37 -9.04 -20.48
N ALA A 68 -8.53 -8.07 -21.38
CA ALA A 68 -7.78 -6.82 -21.33
C ALA A 68 -7.91 -6.14 -19.97
N MET A 69 -6.85 -5.46 -19.54
CA MET A 69 -6.84 -4.67 -18.32
C MET A 69 -7.73 -3.44 -18.48
N SER A 70 -8.50 -3.11 -17.46
CA SER A 70 -9.23 -1.85 -17.40
C SER A 70 -8.39 -0.77 -16.74
N TYR A 71 -8.81 0.50 -16.86
CA TYR A 71 -8.22 1.63 -16.13
C TYR A 71 -8.11 1.33 -14.62
N ASN A 72 -9.20 0.87 -14.02
CA ASN A 72 -9.23 0.53 -12.59
C ASN A 72 -8.33 -0.68 -12.25
N ASN A 73 -8.24 -1.67 -13.16
CA ASN A 73 -7.30 -2.79 -12.94
C ASN A 73 -5.86 -2.30 -12.90
N PHE A 74 -5.44 -1.35 -13.75
CA PHE A 74 -4.09 -0.78 -13.71
C PHE A 74 -3.82 -0.02 -12.40
N LEU A 75 -4.78 0.79 -11.92
CA LEU A 75 -4.64 1.52 -10.64
C LEU A 75 -4.51 0.57 -9.46
N ASP A 76 -5.43 -0.39 -9.33
CA ASP A 76 -5.43 -1.36 -8.23
C ASP A 76 -4.18 -2.25 -8.31
N SER A 77 -3.75 -2.63 -9.52
CA SER A 77 -2.53 -3.42 -9.75
C SER A 77 -1.27 -2.70 -9.29
N ASN A 78 -1.17 -1.41 -9.59
CA ASN A 78 -0.04 -0.60 -9.13
C ASN A 78 -0.01 -0.51 -7.61
N SER A 79 -1.15 -0.25 -6.97
CA SER A 79 -1.23 -0.18 -5.51
C SER A 79 -0.90 -1.52 -4.84
N ALA A 80 -1.33 -2.64 -5.43
CA ALA A 80 -1.03 -3.97 -4.91
C ALA A 80 0.47 -4.30 -5.03
N LEU A 81 1.06 -4.02 -6.19
CA LEU A 81 2.47 -4.28 -6.45
C LEU A 81 3.38 -3.43 -5.56
N GLU A 82 3.12 -2.13 -5.44
CA GLU A 82 3.91 -1.23 -4.60
C GLU A 82 3.87 -1.66 -3.12
N LEU A 83 2.72 -2.12 -2.62
CA LEU A 83 2.62 -2.60 -1.24
C LEU A 83 3.45 -3.88 -1.01
N VAL A 84 3.37 -4.88 -1.88
CA VAL A 84 4.13 -6.12 -1.65
C VAL A 84 5.64 -5.96 -1.83
N LYS A 85 6.10 -4.96 -2.59
CA LYS A 85 7.51 -4.62 -2.75
C LYS A 85 8.17 -4.10 -1.47
N GLU A 86 7.40 -3.64 -0.50
CA GLU A 86 7.91 -3.20 0.80
C GLU A 86 8.47 -4.34 1.65
N PHE A 87 8.07 -5.58 1.40
CA PHE A 87 8.38 -6.72 2.24
C PHE A 87 9.47 -7.62 1.65
N GLU A 88 10.43 -8.01 2.50
CA GLU A 88 11.43 -9.03 2.16
C GLU A 88 10.91 -10.46 2.37
N GLN A 89 10.04 -10.64 3.37
CA GLN A 89 9.36 -11.91 3.62
C GLN A 89 8.30 -12.18 2.55
N THR A 90 7.85 -13.43 2.45
CA THR A 90 6.71 -13.77 1.58
C THR A 90 5.48 -12.98 2.00
N ALA A 91 4.97 -12.17 1.10
CA ALA A 91 3.85 -11.26 1.35
C ALA A 91 2.81 -11.32 0.24
N VAL A 92 1.56 -11.10 0.63
CA VAL A 92 0.42 -10.94 -0.27
C VAL A 92 -0.36 -9.70 0.12
N ALA A 93 -0.74 -8.89 -0.86
CA ALA A 93 -1.67 -7.77 -0.70
C ALA A 93 -2.88 -7.96 -1.59
N ILE A 94 -4.05 -7.61 -1.07
CA ILE A 94 -5.32 -7.61 -1.80
C ILE A 94 -5.85 -6.18 -1.81
N ILE A 95 -6.05 -5.65 -3.01
CA ILE A 95 -6.51 -4.28 -3.24
C ILE A 95 -7.93 -4.27 -3.79
N LYS A 96 -8.73 -3.37 -3.28
CA LYS A 96 -10.06 -3.06 -3.80
C LYS A 96 -10.26 -1.54 -3.81
N HIS A 97 -10.60 -0.98 -4.98
CA HIS A 97 -10.81 0.46 -5.15
C HIS A 97 -9.63 1.30 -4.62
N ASN A 98 -8.43 0.89 -5.02
CA ASN A 98 -7.15 1.56 -4.69
C ASN A 98 -6.81 1.63 -3.18
N ASN A 99 -7.44 0.77 -2.36
CA ASN A 99 -7.12 0.57 -0.95
C ASN A 99 -6.82 -0.90 -0.66
N PRO A 100 -5.88 -1.20 0.23
CA PRO A 100 -5.74 -2.54 0.77
C PRO A 100 -7.04 -2.96 1.50
N CYS A 101 -7.54 -4.15 1.22
CA CYS A 101 -8.57 -4.81 2.03
C CYS A 101 -8.01 -6.03 2.75
N GLY A 102 -6.77 -6.40 2.47
CA GLY A 102 -6.02 -7.41 3.19
C GLY A 102 -4.55 -7.36 2.81
N CYS A 103 -3.69 -7.61 3.81
CA CYS A 103 -2.26 -7.78 3.62
C CYS A 103 -1.71 -8.70 4.71
N ALA A 104 -0.90 -9.66 4.32
CA ALA A 104 -0.26 -10.56 5.28
C ALA A 104 1.07 -11.10 4.80
N LEU A 105 1.90 -11.47 5.79
CA LEU A 105 3.08 -12.28 5.63
C LEU A 105 2.75 -13.76 5.86
N GLY A 106 3.46 -14.64 5.19
CA GLY A 106 3.28 -16.08 5.35
C GLY A 106 4.56 -16.87 5.16
N ALA A 107 4.57 -18.09 5.65
CA ALA A 107 5.67 -19.02 5.39
C ALA A 107 5.71 -19.43 3.91
N THR A 108 4.55 -19.46 3.26
CA THR A 108 4.37 -19.78 1.85
C THR A 108 3.43 -18.78 1.17
N PRO A 109 3.39 -18.71 -0.17
CA PRO A 109 2.45 -17.86 -0.89
C PRO A 109 0.98 -18.14 -0.52
N VAL A 110 0.60 -19.39 -0.37
CA VAL A 110 -0.78 -19.77 0.02
C VAL A 110 -1.11 -19.34 1.44
N ASP A 111 -0.18 -19.48 2.40
CA ASP A 111 -0.39 -19.05 3.80
C ASP A 111 -0.59 -17.52 3.86
N ALA A 112 0.26 -16.75 3.19
CA ALA A 112 0.12 -15.30 3.10
C ALA A 112 -1.21 -14.89 2.45
N TYR A 113 -1.64 -15.58 1.38
CA TYR A 113 -2.90 -15.28 0.70
C TYR A 113 -4.13 -15.55 1.57
N VAL A 114 -4.17 -16.71 2.24
CA VAL A 114 -5.30 -17.08 3.10
C VAL A 114 -5.46 -16.08 4.25
N LYS A 115 -4.35 -15.68 4.90
CA LYS A 115 -4.34 -14.66 5.95
C LYS A 115 -4.79 -13.29 5.43
N ALA A 116 -4.24 -12.84 4.29
CA ALA A 116 -4.63 -11.57 3.69
C ALA A 116 -6.13 -11.54 3.34
N ARG A 117 -6.66 -12.61 2.75
CA ARG A 117 -8.09 -12.71 2.43
C ARG A 117 -8.99 -12.70 3.66
N ALA A 118 -8.52 -13.28 4.77
CA ALA A 118 -9.28 -13.34 6.03
C ALA A 118 -9.50 -11.98 6.70
N THR A 119 -8.74 -10.95 6.34
CA THR A 119 -8.92 -9.57 6.85
C THR A 119 -10.31 -9.02 6.49
N ASP A 120 -10.70 -9.09 5.21
CA ASP A 120 -12.02 -8.66 4.71
C ASP A 120 -12.37 -9.48 3.46
N PRO A 121 -12.89 -10.71 3.63
CA PRO A 121 -13.20 -11.60 2.50
C PRO A 121 -14.33 -11.06 1.60
N VAL A 122 -15.18 -10.18 2.12
CA VAL A 122 -16.25 -9.54 1.35
C VAL A 122 -15.66 -8.55 0.36
N SER A 123 -14.78 -7.68 0.81
CA SER A 123 -14.09 -6.71 -0.06
C SER A 123 -13.07 -7.38 -0.99
N ALA A 124 -12.46 -8.49 -0.57
CA ALA A 124 -11.51 -9.26 -1.38
C ALA A 124 -12.16 -9.91 -2.62
N PHE A 125 -13.49 -10.12 -2.61
CA PHE A 125 -14.22 -10.63 -3.77
C PHE A 125 -14.11 -9.67 -4.96
N GLY A 126 -13.60 -10.17 -6.08
CA GLY A 126 -13.29 -9.34 -7.26
C GLY A 126 -12.18 -8.31 -7.03
N GLY A 127 -11.29 -8.56 -6.09
CA GLY A 127 -10.10 -7.74 -5.83
C GLY A 127 -8.95 -8.04 -6.78
N VAL A 128 -7.91 -7.24 -6.65
CA VAL A 128 -6.60 -7.40 -7.29
C VAL A 128 -5.61 -7.90 -6.27
N ILE A 129 -4.91 -8.98 -6.58
CA ILE A 129 -3.98 -9.64 -5.67
C ILE A 129 -2.55 -9.52 -6.19
N ALA A 130 -1.63 -9.09 -5.35
CA ALA A 130 -0.21 -9.12 -5.64
C ALA A 130 0.54 -10.04 -4.67
N PHE A 131 1.49 -10.79 -5.23
CA PHE A 131 2.45 -11.63 -4.52
C PHE A 131 3.85 -11.08 -4.73
N ASN A 132 4.70 -11.13 -3.72
CA ASN A 132 6.12 -10.82 -3.89
C ASN A 132 6.99 -12.07 -4.12
N ARG A 133 6.37 -13.23 -4.27
CA ARG A 133 6.98 -14.51 -4.65
C ARG A 133 6.20 -15.13 -5.80
N PRO A 134 6.81 -16.04 -6.58
CA PRO A 134 6.08 -16.78 -7.60
C PRO A 134 4.88 -17.51 -7.03
N VAL A 135 3.78 -17.51 -7.77
CA VAL A 135 2.54 -18.22 -7.37
C VAL A 135 2.73 -19.71 -7.62
N ASP A 136 2.55 -20.51 -6.58
CA ASP A 136 2.56 -21.97 -6.63
C ASP A 136 1.14 -22.56 -6.83
N LEU A 137 1.07 -23.88 -7.06
CA LEU A 137 -0.20 -24.58 -7.28
C LEU A 137 -1.15 -24.48 -6.08
N ALA A 138 -0.62 -24.47 -4.84
CA ALA A 138 -1.43 -24.38 -3.63
C ALA A 138 -2.14 -23.02 -3.57
N ALA A 139 -1.39 -21.92 -3.80
CA ALA A 139 -1.96 -20.59 -3.89
C ALA A 139 -2.95 -20.46 -5.06
N ALA A 140 -2.64 -21.04 -6.23
CA ALA A 140 -3.52 -21.02 -7.39
C ALA A 140 -4.88 -21.67 -7.12
N LYS A 141 -4.93 -22.80 -6.43
CA LYS A 141 -6.17 -23.47 -6.03
C LYS A 141 -7.02 -22.62 -5.08
N GLU A 142 -6.40 -21.97 -4.11
CA GLU A 142 -7.11 -21.06 -3.20
C GLU A 142 -7.65 -19.81 -3.95
N ILE A 143 -6.87 -19.25 -4.88
CA ILE A 143 -7.31 -18.12 -5.72
C ILE A 143 -8.52 -18.52 -6.58
N THR A 144 -8.48 -19.70 -7.20
CA THR A 144 -9.57 -20.18 -8.09
C THR A 144 -10.85 -20.55 -7.33
N SER A 145 -10.80 -20.72 -6.01
CA SER A 145 -11.98 -20.96 -5.17
C SER A 145 -12.90 -19.75 -5.06
N THR A 146 -12.43 -18.54 -5.40
CA THR A 146 -13.19 -17.29 -5.34
C THR A 146 -13.17 -16.55 -6.68
N PHE A 147 -13.85 -15.41 -6.75
CA PHE A 147 -13.75 -14.50 -7.89
C PHE A 147 -12.65 -13.47 -7.64
N VAL A 148 -11.68 -13.41 -8.55
CA VAL A 148 -10.53 -12.49 -8.53
C VAL A 148 -10.39 -11.85 -9.91
N GLU A 149 -10.15 -10.54 -9.95
CA GLU A 149 -10.00 -9.79 -11.20
C GLU A 149 -8.59 -9.94 -11.80
N VAL A 150 -7.56 -9.74 -10.97
CA VAL A 150 -6.15 -9.72 -11.40
C VAL A 150 -5.28 -10.42 -10.36
N VAL A 151 -4.31 -11.21 -10.82
CA VAL A 151 -3.22 -11.72 -10.00
C VAL A 151 -1.90 -11.24 -10.59
N ILE A 152 -1.07 -10.64 -9.73
CA ILE A 152 0.24 -10.08 -10.07
C ILE A 152 1.30 -10.81 -9.28
N ALA A 153 2.36 -11.25 -9.95
CA ALA A 153 3.46 -11.95 -9.30
C ALA A 153 4.78 -11.79 -10.08
N PRO A 154 5.94 -12.05 -9.45
CA PRO A 154 7.22 -12.15 -10.14
C PRO A 154 7.38 -13.41 -10.99
N GLY A 155 6.32 -14.19 -11.16
CA GLY A 155 6.23 -15.40 -11.95
C GLY A 155 5.13 -16.33 -11.44
N PHE A 156 4.89 -17.39 -12.20
CA PHE A 156 3.89 -18.42 -11.90
C PHE A 156 4.52 -19.78 -12.18
N ALA A 157 4.38 -20.73 -11.27
CA ALA A 157 4.73 -22.12 -11.55
C ALA A 157 3.86 -22.65 -12.71
N GLU A 158 4.36 -23.58 -13.50
CA GLU A 158 3.67 -24.07 -14.70
C GLU A 158 2.31 -24.70 -14.38
N ASP A 159 2.24 -25.49 -13.33
CA ASP A 159 1.02 -26.10 -12.82
C ASP A 159 0.05 -25.09 -12.19
N ALA A 160 0.58 -24.07 -11.51
CA ALA A 160 -0.22 -22.94 -11.00
C ALA A 160 -0.85 -22.13 -12.15
N LEU A 161 -0.07 -21.88 -13.20
CA LEU A 161 -0.55 -21.18 -14.38
C LEU A 161 -1.66 -21.99 -15.09
N ALA A 162 -1.51 -23.29 -15.18
CA ALA A 162 -2.53 -24.19 -15.74
C ALA A 162 -3.85 -24.13 -14.92
N GLU A 163 -3.73 -24.18 -13.58
CA GLU A 163 -4.90 -24.08 -12.68
C GLU A 163 -5.62 -22.73 -12.81
N LEU A 164 -4.87 -21.61 -12.76
CA LEU A 164 -5.42 -20.28 -12.87
C LEU A 164 -6.13 -20.03 -14.22
N LYS A 165 -5.60 -20.56 -15.32
CA LYS A 165 -6.18 -20.45 -16.68
C LYS A 165 -7.54 -21.14 -16.83
N ARG A 166 -7.96 -21.99 -15.89
CA ARG A 166 -9.31 -22.53 -15.85
C ARG A 166 -10.38 -21.44 -15.63
N LYS A 167 -10.01 -20.32 -15.03
CA LYS A 167 -10.85 -19.12 -14.90
C LYS A 167 -10.63 -18.21 -16.11
N LYS A 168 -11.54 -18.28 -17.09
CA LYS A 168 -11.41 -17.59 -18.40
C LYS A 168 -11.08 -16.10 -18.30
N ASP A 169 -11.61 -15.41 -17.29
CA ASP A 169 -11.60 -13.96 -17.22
C ASP A 169 -10.52 -13.39 -16.30
N ILE A 170 -9.87 -14.22 -15.47
CA ILE A 170 -8.81 -13.77 -14.56
C ILE A 170 -7.59 -13.26 -15.33
N ARG A 171 -7.11 -12.10 -14.97
CA ARG A 171 -5.91 -11.53 -15.58
C ARG A 171 -4.69 -11.95 -14.79
N LEU A 172 -3.70 -12.49 -15.47
CA LEU A 172 -2.44 -12.93 -14.87
C LEU A 172 -1.32 -12.03 -15.38
N LEU A 173 -0.72 -11.27 -14.47
CA LEU A 173 0.33 -10.32 -14.78
C LEU A 173 1.66 -10.76 -14.18
N ASP A 174 2.60 -11.13 -15.02
CA ASP A 174 3.98 -11.44 -14.65
C ASP A 174 4.81 -10.16 -14.75
N VAL A 175 5.33 -9.69 -13.62
CA VAL A 175 6.15 -8.46 -13.54
C VAL A 175 7.66 -8.75 -13.45
N GLY A 176 8.04 -10.03 -13.52
CA GLY A 176 9.41 -10.48 -13.34
C GLY A 176 9.91 -10.31 -11.89
N PRO A 177 11.20 -10.60 -11.66
CA PRO A 177 11.80 -10.50 -10.34
C PRO A 177 11.61 -9.13 -9.72
N LEU A 178 11.14 -9.09 -8.47
CA LEU A 178 10.92 -7.84 -7.75
C LEU A 178 12.23 -7.33 -7.15
N SER A 179 12.37 -6.01 -7.17
CA SER A 179 13.36 -5.27 -6.40
C SER A 179 12.64 -4.23 -5.55
N LYS A 180 13.29 -3.76 -4.49
CA LYS A 180 12.77 -2.62 -3.73
C LYS A 180 12.57 -1.41 -4.65
N ALA A 181 11.59 -0.58 -4.33
CA ALA A 181 11.39 0.69 -5.00
C ALA A 181 12.65 1.56 -4.91
N THR A 182 13.03 2.20 -6.01
CA THR A 182 14.15 3.14 -6.04
C THR A 182 13.64 4.56 -5.87
N ALA A 183 14.50 5.45 -5.37
CA ALA A 183 14.15 6.87 -5.12
C ALA A 183 13.92 7.68 -6.40
N GLU A 184 14.18 7.13 -7.56
CA GLU A 184 14.01 7.82 -8.84
C GLU A 184 12.55 7.90 -9.24
N GLY A 185 12.14 9.08 -9.73
CA GLY A 185 10.81 9.33 -10.26
C GLY A 185 9.95 10.26 -9.39
N TYR A 186 8.90 10.75 -10.00
CA TYR A 186 7.94 11.66 -9.40
C TYR A 186 6.63 10.96 -9.08
N ASP A 187 5.96 11.42 -8.03
CA ASP A 187 4.53 11.25 -7.83
C ASP A 187 3.82 12.49 -8.38
N LEU A 188 2.89 12.27 -9.31
CA LEU A 188 2.27 13.31 -10.12
C LEU A 188 0.77 13.34 -9.88
N LYS A 189 0.21 14.51 -9.56
CA LYS A 189 -1.24 14.70 -9.47
C LYS A 189 -1.69 15.80 -10.40
N LYS A 190 -2.53 15.44 -11.37
CA LYS A 190 -3.12 16.37 -12.33
C LYS A 190 -4.16 17.24 -11.64
N LEU A 191 -4.03 18.54 -11.80
CA LEU A 191 -5.04 19.55 -11.45
C LEU A 191 -5.64 20.15 -12.71
N VAL A 192 -6.78 20.83 -12.56
CA VAL A 192 -7.31 21.63 -13.67
C VAL A 192 -6.33 22.77 -13.96
N GLY A 193 -5.83 22.82 -15.19
CA GLY A 193 -4.85 23.83 -15.61
C GLY A 193 -3.43 23.64 -15.09
N GLY A 194 -3.14 22.60 -14.32
CA GLY A 194 -1.81 22.41 -13.70
C GLY A 194 -1.47 20.99 -13.32
N LEU A 195 -0.34 20.87 -12.65
CA LEU A 195 0.22 19.63 -12.14
C LEU A 195 0.95 19.93 -10.83
N ILE A 196 0.73 19.15 -9.80
CA ILE A 196 1.61 19.11 -8.63
C ILE A 196 2.52 17.89 -8.71
N VAL A 197 3.76 18.10 -8.33
CA VAL A 197 4.85 17.11 -8.43
C VAL A 197 5.53 17.01 -7.08
N GLN A 198 5.77 15.80 -6.63
CA GLN A 198 6.54 15.52 -5.42
C GLN A 198 7.42 14.28 -5.62
N ASP A 199 8.28 14.00 -4.66
CA ASP A 199 8.94 12.71 -4.58
C ASP A 199 7.95 11.61 -4.26
N ARG A 200 8.27 10.40 -4.68
CA ARG A 200 7.58 9.20 -4.20
C ARG A 200 7.82 9.07 -2.69
N ASP A 201 6.79 8.64 -1.96
CA ASP A 201 6.92 8.33 -0.53
C ASP A 201 7.62 6.98 -0.35
N LEU A 202 8.93 7.00 -0.28
CA LEU A 202 9.79 5.83 -0.03
C LEU A 202 10.31 5.79 1.42
N GLY A 203 9.76 6.63 2.30
CA GLY A 203 10.14 6.67 3.72
C GLY A 203 9.93 5.30 4.38
N THR A 204 10.95 4.81 5.08
CA THR A 204 10.92 3.54 5.82
C THR A 204 11.55 3.69 7.19
N ILE A 205 11.05 2.94 8.17
CA ILE A 205 11.65 2.81 9.49
C ILE A 205 12.70 1.69 9.42
N LYS A 206 13.98 2.04 9.66
CA LYS A 206 15.08 1.05 9.64
C LYS A 206 15.10 0.20 10.90
N ASP A 207 14.89 0.82 12.05
CA ASP A 207 14.85 0.16 13.36
C ASP A 207 13.71 0.77 14.19
N ILE A 208 12.64 0.01 14.35
CA ILE A 208 11.47 0.45 15.11
C ILE A 208 11.78 0.58 16.61
N LYS A 209 12.75 -0.17 17.13
CA LYS A 209 13.14 -0.12 18.55
C LYS A 209 13.94 1.12 18.91
N ALA A 210 14.56 1.77 17.91
CA ALA A 210 15.27 3.04 18.10
C ALA A 210 14.32 4.26 18.17
N LEU A 211 13.02 4.06 17.90
CA LEU A 211 12.04 5.14 17.92
C LEU A 211 11.66 5.55 19.34
N ALA A 212 11.19 6.79 19.47
CA ALA A 212 10.74 7.34 20.76
C ALA A 212 9.47 6.61 21.24
N VAL A 213 9.50 6.20 22.50
CA VAL A 213 8.36 5.60 23.22
C VAL A 213 8.08 6.48 24.43
N PRO A 214 7.16 7.48 24.33
CA PRO A 214 6.92 8.46 25.39
C PRO A 214 6.13 7.92 26.56
N THR A 215 5.44 6.77 26.38
CA THR A 215 4.59 6.15 27.41
C THR A 215 5.38 5.42 28.50
N SER A 216 4.75 5.29 29.68
CA SER A 216 5.29 4.58 30.83
C SER A 216 5.49 3.10 30.51
N ARG A 217 4.49 2.44 29.90
CA ARG A 217 4.61 1.08 29.38
C ARG A 217 5.40 1.07 28.07
N LYS A 218 6.31 0.13 27.94
CA LYS A 218 7.06 -0.10 26.69
C LYS A 218 6.38 -1.22 25.87
N PRO A 219 6.48 -1.15 24.52
CA PRO A 219 5.97 -2.23 23.67
C PRO A 219 6.68 -3.56 23.94
N THR A 220 5.95 -4.66 23.82
CA THR A 220 6.54 -6.00 23.78
C THR A 220 7.20 -6.29 22.44
N GLU A 221 7.97 -7.37 22.32
CA GLU A 221 8.57 -7.81 21.04
C GLU A 221 7.51 -8.07 19.97
N GLU A 222 6.38 -8.67 20.36
CA GLU A 222 5.26 -8.91 19.44
C GLU A 222 4.60 -7.61 19.00
N GLU A 223 4.44 -6.64 19.90
CA GLU A 223 3.89 -5.32 19.57
C GLU A 223 4.83 -4.55 18.63
N TYR A 224 6.15 -4.61 18.82
CA TYR A 224 7.10 -4.02 17.89
C TYR A 224 6.98 -4.65 16.49
N ALA A 225 6.92 -5.98 16.40
CA ALA A 225 6.75 -6.68 15.13
C ALA A 225 5.42 -6.34 14.45
N ALA A 226 4.34 -6.29 15.22
CA ALA A 226 3.01 -5.92 14.72
C ALA A 226 2.95 -4.45 14.26
N CYS A 227 3.53 -3.52 15.04
CA CYS A 227 3.62 -2.10 14.67
C CYS A 227 4.46 -1.89 13.40
N ALA A 228 5.59 -2.57 13.26
CA ALA A 228 6.42 -2.48 12.06
C ALA A 228 5.66 -2.89 10.79
N PHE A 229 4.92 -4.00 10.86
CA PHE A 229 4.10 -4.48 9.74
C PHE A 229 2.91 -3.55 9.46
N ALA A 230 2.14 -3.20 10.50
CA ALA A 230 0.97 -2.34 10.35
C ALA A 230 1.33 -0.94 9.83
N TRP A 231 2.49 -0.40 10.22
CA TRP A 231 3.00 0.88 9.76
C TRP A 231 3.26 0.89 8.25
N VAL A 232 3.91 -0.15 7.73
CA VAL A 232 4.15 -0.31 6.28
C VAL A 232 2.84 -0.34 5.51
N VAL A 233 1.85 -1.13 5.99
CA VAL A 233 0.54 -1.19 5.32
C VAL A 233 -0.19 0.15 5.40
N CYS A 234 -0.11 0.85 6.55
CA CYS A 234 -0.77 2.13 6.78
C CYS A 234 -0.33 3.20 5.75
N LYS A 235 0.94 3.23 5.36
CA LYS A 235 1.48 4.08 4.27
C LYS A 235 0.72 3.92 2.94
N HIS A 236 0.16 2.74 2.67
CA HIS A 236 -0.53 2.42 1.43
C HIS A 236 -2.06 2.59 1.49
N VAL A 237 -2.59 3.07 2.60
CA VAL A 237 -4.04 3.30 2.80
C VAL A 237 -4.39 4.77 2.65
N LYS A 238 -5.53 5.05 2.02
CA LYS A 238 -6.04 6.43 1.86
C LYS A 238 -6.32 7.09 3.20
N SER A 239 -5.85 8.34 3.35
CA SER A 239 -6.02 9.15 4.57
C SER A 239 -7.48 9.58 4.82
N ASN A 240 -7.94 9.72 6.07
CA ASN A 240 -7.23 9.29 7.28
C ASN A 240 -7.19 7.77 7.35
N ALA A 241 -6.03 7.19 7.62
CA ALA A 241 -5.81 5.76 7.64
C ALA A 241 -5.54 5.22 9.06
N ILE A 242 -6.26 4.18 9.43
CA ILE A 242 -6.05 3.40 10.66
C ILE A 242 -5.97 1.92 10.30
N ILE A 243 -4.93 1.27 10.80
CA ILE A 243 -4.70 -0.17 10.64
C ILE A 243 -4.66 -0.83 12.02
N TYR A 244 -5.45 -1.87 12.22
CA TYR A 244 -5.28 -2.81 13.30
C TYR A 244 -4.54 -4.04 12.81
N GLY A 245 -3.47 -4.42 13.50
CA GLY A 245 -2.61 -5.51 13.07
C GLY A 245 -2.09 -6.36 14.22
N ARG A 246 -1.64 -7.56 13.81
CA ARG A 246 -0.82 -8.49 14.59
C ARG A 246 0.49 -8.71 13.87
N PRO A 247 1.47 -9.43 14.44
CA PRO A 247 2.70 -9.75 13.71
C PRO A 247 2.42 -10.41 12.36
N GLY A 248 2.72 -9.70 11.27
CA GLY A 248 2.59 -10.20 9.91
C GLY A 248 1.17 -10.30 9.34
N GLU A 249 0.13 -9.77 9.99
CA GLU A 249 -1.22 -9.76 9.43
C GLU A 249 -2.03 -8.52 9.82
N ILE A 250 -2.88 -8.06 8.94
CA ILE A 250 -3.85 -7.01 9.19
C ILE A 250 -5.16 -7.63 9.66
N VAL A 251 -5.78 -7.00 10.65
CA VAL A 251 -7.04 -7.44 11.26
C VAL A 251 -8.19 -6.49 10.90
N GLY A 252 -7.92 -5.19 10.83
CA GLY A 252 -8.93 -4.19 10.51
C GLY A 252 -8.34 -2.97 9.82
N ILE A 253 -9.11 -2.37 8.92
CA ILE A 253 -8.71 -1.23 8.10
C ILE A 253 -9.80 -0.16 8.14
N GLY A 254 -9.45 1.04 8.58
CA GLY A 254 -10.25 2.24 8.44
C GLY A 254 -9.57 3.19 7.46
N ALA A 255 -10.15 3.37 6.28
CA ALA A 255 -9.56 4.10 5.17
C ALA A 255 -10.41 5.29 4.73
N GLY A 256 -9.76 6.39 4.37
CA GLY A 256 -10.37 7.47 3.60
C GLY A 256 -11.43 8.30 4.35
N GLN A 257 -11.38 8.35 5.68
CA GLN A 257 -12.36 9.11 6.45
C GLN A 257 -11.87 10.54 6.72
N MET A 258 -12.79 11.51 6.71
CA MET A 258 -12.49 12.91 7.05
C MET A 258 -12.11 13.06 8.53
N SER A 259 -12.71 12.26 9.39
CA SER A 259 -12.40 12.23 10.82
C SER A 259 -11.54 11.00 11.16
N ARG A 260 -10.44 11.19 11.91
CA ARG A 260 -9.55 10.10 12.32
C ARG A 260 -10.23 9.12 13.26
N VAL A 261 -11.05 9.60 14.19
CA VAL A 261 -11.82 8.74 15.10
C VAL A 261 -12.82 7.86 14.33
N ASP A 262 -13.35 8.33 13.21
CA ASP A 262 -14.23 7.51 12.36
C ASP A 262 -13.45 6.37 11.70
N SER A 263 -12.20 6.61 11.27
CA SER A 263 -11.31 5.55 10.78
C SER A 263 -11.02 4.52 11.86
N VAL A 264 -10.80 4.95 13.11
CA VAL A 264 -10.63 4.04 14.28
C VAL A 264 -11.84 3.12 14.43
N LYS A 265 -13.04 3.69 14.46
CA LYS A 265 -14.30 2.93 14.60
C LYS A 265 -14.59 2.04 13.40
N LEU A 266 -14.34 2.53 12.18
CA LEU A 266 -14.54 1.79 10.94
C LEU A 266 -13.64 0.55 10.88
N ALA A 267 -12.38 0.66 11.31
CA ALA A 267 -11.46 -0.46 11.33
C ALA A 267 -11.93 -1.58 12.29
N VAL A 268 -12.54 -1.23 13.44
CA VAL A 268 -13.19 -2.20 14.33
C VAL A 268 -14.43 -2.83 13.67
N MET A 269 -15.30 -1.99 13.12
CA MET A 269 -16.57 -2.43 12.53
C MET A 269 -16.38 -3.42 11.37
N LYS A 270 -15.32 -3.24 10.57
CA LYS A 270 -15.02 -4.08 9.40
C LYS A 270 -14.20 -5.33 9.72
N ALA A 271 -13.56 -5.39 10.88
CA ALA A 271 -12.73 -6.53 11.27
C ALA A 271 -13.57 -7.82 11.34
N GLN A 272 -13.06 -8.89 10.71
CA GLN A 272 -13.69 -10.21 10.69
C GLN A 272 -13.20 -11.11 11.84
N SER A 273 -12.18 -10.68 12.55
CA SER A 273 -11.64 -11.34 13.74
C SER A 273 -11.51 -10.34 14.89
N PRO A 274 -11.45 -10.80 16.15
CA PRO A 274 -11.33 -9.90 17.30
C PRO A 274 -10.12 -8.98 17.19
N VAL A 275 -10.32 -7.67 17.35
CA VAL A 275 -9.24 -6.67 17.36
C VAL A 275 -8.56 -6.55 18.73
N LYS A 276 -9.13 -7.17 19.77
CA LYS A 276 -8.55 -7.18 21.11
C LYS A 276 -7.14 -7.77 21.08
N GLY A 277 -6.18 -7.06 21.68
CA GLY A 277 -4.77 -7.44 21.71
C GLY A 277 -3.99 -7.04 20.45
N CYS A 278 -4.63 -6.42 19.46
CA CYS A 278 -3.95 -5.87 18.28
C CYS A 278 -3.22 -4.56 18.62
N VAL A 279 -2.32 -4.17 17.72
CA VAL A 279 -1.76 -2.82 17.69
C VAL A 279 -2.53 -1.94 16.70
N MET A 280 -2.40 -0.61 16.85
CA MET A 280 -2.97 0.39 15.95
C MET A 280 -1.87 1.21 15.28
N ALA A 281 -1.84 1.27 13.94
CA ALA A 281 -1.05 2.22 13.19
C ALA A 281 -1.94 3.34 12.64
N SER A 282 -1.44 4.59 12.70
CA SER A 282 -2.11 5.78 12.18
C SER A 282 -1.17 6.56 11.26
N ASP A 283 -1.63 6.90 10.06
CA ASP A 283 -0.86 7.61 9.03
C ASP A 283 -0.41 9.03 9.44
N ALA A 284 -1.09 9.63 10.44
CA ALA A 284 -0.74 10.92 11.03
C ALA A 284 -1.03 10.94 12.54
N PHE A 285 -0.68 12.04 13.20
CA PHE A 285 -0.91 12.21 14.63
C PHE A 285 -2.40 12.28 15.01
N PHE A 286 -2.71 11.94 16.26
CA PHE A 286 -4.03 12.14 16.81
C PHE A 286 -4.19 13.59 17.28
N PRO A 287 -5.19 14.35 16.76
CA PRO A 287 -5.42 15.72 17.18
C PRO A 287 -6.06 15.83 18.56
N PHE A 288 -6.71 14.76 19.03
CA PHE A 288 -7.41 14.64 20.31
C PHE A 288 -7.31 13.23 20.85
N ARG A 289 -7.62 13.05 22.13
CA ARG A 289 -7.59 11.74 22.78
C ARG A 289 -8.70 10.78 22.35
N ASP A 290 -9.78 11.26 21.73
CA ASP A 290 -10.98 10.50 21.36
C ASP A 290 -10.67 9.24 20.49
N GLY A 291 -9.69 9.34 19.58
CA GLY A 291 -9.24 8.19 18.81
C GLY A 291 -8.50 7.14 19.64
N ILE A 292 -7.77 7.57 20.66
CA ILE A 292 -7.09 6.67 21.62
C ILE A 292 -8.10 5.99 22.52
N ASP A 293 -9.06 6.75 23.06
CA ASP A 293 -10.13 6.21 23.92
C ASP A 293 -10.94 5.14 23.17
N ALA A 294 -11.33 5.41 21.91
CA ALA A 294 -12.04 4.44 21.07
C ALA A 294 -11.20 3.18 20.76
N ALA A 295 -9.89 3.33 20.56
CA ALA A 295 -8.99 2.20 20.35
C ALA A 295 -8.83 1.35 21.62
N ALA A 296 -8.73 1.99 22.78
CA ALA A 296 -8.66 1.31 24.08
C ALA A 296 -9.94 0.52 24.38
N GLU A 297 -11.13 1.10 24.10
CA GLU A 297 -12.42 0.39 24.21
C GLU A 297 -12.46 -0.88 23.34
N ALA A 298 -11.82 -0.84 22.16
CA ALA A 298 -11.69 -1.99 21.28
C ALA A 298 -10.65 -3.03 21.78
N GLY A 299 -9.88 -2.69 22.80
CA GLY A 299 -8.87 -3.58 23.42
C GLY A 299 -7.52 -3.55 22.72
N ILE A 300 -7.17 -2.45 22.04
CA ILE A 300 -5.85 -2.22 21.44
C ILE A 300 -4.82 -2.06 22.57
N THR A 301 -3.60 -2.56 22.34
CA THR A 301 -2.55 -2.57 23.37
C THR A 301 -1.38 -1.65 23.06
N CYS A 302 -1.13 -1.34 21.79
CA CYS A 302 -0.04 -0.46 21.38
C CYS A 302 -0.44 0.40 20.17
N VAL A 303 0.06 1.63 20.12
CA VAL A 303 -0.19 2.60 19.05
C VAL A 303 1.13 3.00 18.41
N ILE A 304 1.19 3.05 17.07
CA ILE A 304 2.28 3.67 16.32
C ILE A 304 1.73 4.82 15.50
N GLN A 305 2.32 6.00 15.63
CA GLN A 305 1.91 7.24 14.97
C GLN A 305 3.09 8.19 14.78
N PRO A 306 2.99 9.23 13.93
CA PRO A 306 4.07 10.19 13.74
C PRO A 306 4.44 11.02 14.97
N GLY A 307 3.47 11.45 15.77
CA GLY A 307 3.63 12.56 16.72
C GLY A 307 3.73 13.92 16.01
N GLY A 308 4.11 14.96 16.75
CA GLY A 308 4.26 16.34 16.25
C GLY A 308 3.02 17.21 16.43
N SER A 309 2.03 16.77 17.19
CA SER A 309 0.90 17.57 17.60
C SER A 309 1.21 18.38 18.87
N ILE A 310 0.67 19.61 18.97
CA ILE A 310 0.67 20.38 20.23
C ILE A 310 -0.02 19.58 21.35
N ARG A 311 -0.91 18.65 20.99
CA ARG A 311 -1.64 17.80 21.94
C ARG A 311 -0.99 16.45 22.21
N ASP A 312 0.22 16.18 21.74
CA ASP A 312 0.93 14.93 22.03
C ASP A 312 1.02 14.61 23.54
N PRO A 313 1.21 15.60 24.45
CA PRO A 313 1.17 15.32 25.89
C PRO A 313 -0.20 14.79 26.39
N GLU A 314 -1.31 15.34 25.87
CA GLU A 314 -2.68 14.88 26.19
C GLU A 314 -2.92 13.47 25.64
N VAL A 315 -2.50 13.21 24.40
CA VAL A 315 -2.64 11.92 23.74
C VAL A 315 -1.79 10.86 24.43
N THR A 316 -0.53 11.18 24.78
CA THR A 316 0.36 10.28 25.54
C THR A 316 -0.24 9.92 26.90
N LYS A 317 -0.78 10.92 27.62
CA LYS A 317 -1.43 10.70 28.90
C LYS A 317 -2.63 9.76 28.75
N ALA A 318 -3.46 9.92 27.72
CA ALA A 318 -4.58 9.01 27.45
C ALA A 318 -4.12 7.57 27.20
N VAL A 319 -3.03 7.39 26.43
CA VAL A 319 -2.43 6.06 26.20
C VAL A 319 -1.95 5.42 27.52
N ASP A 320 -1.31 6.22 28.41
CA ASP A 320 -0.87 5.75 29.73
C ASP A 320 -2.05 5.41 30.64
N GLU A 321 -3.12 6.23 30.66
CA GLU A 321 -4.35 5.99 31.43
C GLU A 321 -5.00 4.66 31.07
N HIS A 322 -4.91 4.25 29.80
CA HIS A 322 -5.41 2.96 29.31
C HIS A 322 -4.41 1.80 29.41
N GLY A 323 -3.20 2.04 29.94
CA GLY A 323 -2.16 1.01 30.08
C GLY A 323 -1.57 0.53 28.75
N MET A 324 -1.75 1.29 27.68
CA MET A 324 -1.20 1.00 26.35
C MET A 324 0.23 1.52 26.21
N ALA A 325 0.93 1.09 25.14
CA ALA A 325 2.20 1.68 24.74
C ALA A 325 2.02 2.55 23.48
N MET A 326 2.94 3.52 23.25
CA MET A 326 2.95 4.33 22.04
C MET A 326 4.35 4.49 21.48
N ILE A 327 4.46 4.33 20.15
CA ILE A 327 5.69 4.55 19.37
C ILE A 327 5.49 5.79 18.51
N LEU A 328 6.46 6.73 18.51
CA LEU A 328 6.45 7.93 17.68
C LEU A 328 7.46 7.78 16.55
N THR A 329 6.99 7.84 15.30
CA THR A 329 7.83 7.63 14.12
C THR A 329 8.54 8.89 13.65
N GLY A 330 8.03 10.08 13.99
CA GLY A 330 8.49 11.35 13.43
C GLY A 330 8.24 11.50 11.92
N MET A 331 7.56 10.54 11.30
CA MET A 331 7.31 10.47 9.87
C MET A 331 5.82 10.26 9.60
N ARG A 332 5.23 11.07 8.73
CA ARG A 332 3.82 11.01 8.32
C ARG A 332 3.71 10.43 6.91
N HIS A 333 2.68 9.63 6.65
CA HIS A 333 2.41 9.01 5.34
C HIS A 333 0.99 9.32 4.84
N PHE A 334 0.71 10.57 4.49
CA PHE A 334 -0.56 10.90 3.87
C PHE A 334 -0.64 10.39 2.43
N ARG A 335 -1.77 9.76 2.10
CA ARG A 335 -2.09 9.29 0.75
C ARG A 335 -3.52 9.73 0.38
N HIS A 336 -3.62 10.66 -0.56
CA HIS A 336 -4.89 11.19 -1.06
C HIS A 336 -5.25 10.63 -2.45
#